data_6ca34b98e56bb4b6e97baa2d77bfd5d6
#
_entry.id   6ca34b98e56bb4b6e97baa2d77bfd5d6
#
_cell.length_a   1.000
_cell.length_b   1.000
_cell.length_c   1.000
_cell.angle_alpha   90.00
_cell.angle_beta   90.00
_cell.angle_gamma   90.00
#
_symmetry.space_group_name_H-M   'P 1'
#
loop_
_entity.id
_entity.type
_entity.pdbx_description
1 polymer ?
#
loop_
_entity_poly.entity_id
_entity_poly.type
_entity_poly.pdbx_seq_one_letter_code
_entity_poly.pdbx_strand_id
1 'polypeptide(L)'
;MTYLYWYLGIGLLVGIGFSIRGARAYAKAPPITEVAAQALDPDWQPPKRRWLPLILVSSLIWPLLLLLPLLDRPFEADDPIPEFAVTKDYLLELLTVAEIEARERVFDPLGTVPDLPFGHLNTAWQDFLVQCEEGAEFRQFAADWDSGWCRERREGYVEIVQGQPGRFFMTVCKTLPEE
;
A
#
# COMPACT_ATOMS: atom_id res chain seq x y z
N MET A 1 0.46 -35.41 40.15
CA MET A 1 1.62 -35.44 39.26
C MET A 1 1.20 -35.66 37.79
N THR A 2 0.30 -36.59 37.48
CA THR A 2 -0.12 -36.97 36.12
C THR A 2 -0.70 -35.78 35.31
N TYR A 3 -1.52 -34.92 35.90
CA TYR A 3 -2.11 -33.75 35.24
C TYR A 3 -1.06 -32.70 34.79
N LEU A 4 0.04 -32.56 35.54
CA LEU A 4 1.12 -31.64 35.20
C LEU A 4 1.85 -32.10 33.92
N TYR A 5 2.07 -33.39 33.74
CA TYR A 5 2.70 -33.95 32.56
C TYR A 5 1.81 -33.78 31.33
N TRP A 6 0.49 -33.98 31.46
CA TRP A 6 -0.46 -33.72 30.38
C TRP A 6 -0.51 -32.24 30.02
N TYR A 7 -0.54 -31.36 31.01
CA TYR A 7 -0.53 -29.92 30.78
C TYR A 7 0.71 -29.47 29.99
N LEU A 8 1.89 -29.89 30.44
CA LEU A 8 3.15 -29.54 29.77
C LEU A 8 3.27 -30.19 28.38
N GLY A 9 2.81 -31.43 28.22
CA GLY A 9 2.83 -32.14 26.94
C GLY A 9 1.98 -31.46 25.88
N ILE A 10 0.75 -31.07 26.23
CA ILE A 10 -0.13 -30.31 25.31
C ILE A 10 0.48 -28.93 25.01
N GLY A 11 0.99 -28.22 26.02
CA GLY A 11 1.64 -26.95 25.86
C GLY A 11 2.84 -27.00 24.91
N LEU A 12 3.64 -28.05 24.97
CA LEU A 12 4.77 -28.27 24.08
C LEU A 12 4.31 -28.45 22.63
N LEU A 13 3.26 -29.26 22.40
CA LEU A 13 2.70 -29.45 21.05
C LEU A 13 2.15 -28.14 20.46
N VAL A 14 1.44 -27.36 21.26
CA VAL A 14 0.94 -26.06 20.87
C VAL A 14 2.09 -25.10 20.54
N GLY A 15 3.13 -25.05 21.39
CA GLY A 15 4.31 -24.21 21.17
C GLY A 15 5.06 -24.56 19.89
N ILE A 16 5.22 -25.86 19.60
CA ILE A 16 5.82 -26.32 18.34
C ILE A 16 4.94 -25.89 17.14
N GLY A 17 3.62 -26.07 17.23
CA GLY A 17 2.69 -25.67 16.16
C GLY A 17 2.76 -24.18 15.84
N PHE A 18 2.77 -23.33 16.85
CA PHE A 18 2.94 -21.88 16.67
C PHE A 18 4.30 -21.52 16.07
N SER A 19 5.36 -22.19 16.51
CA SER A 19 6.71 -21.95 15.98
C SER A 19 6.82 -22.32 14.49
N ILE A 20 6.22 -23.45 14.08
CA ILE A 20 6.19 -23.85 12.67
C ILE A 20 5.35 -22.87 11.83
N ARG A 21 4.18 -22.45 12.34
CA ARG A 21 3.33 -21.46 11.65
C ARG A 21 4.04 -20.12 11.50
N GLY A 22 4.69 -19.64 12.58
CA GLY A 22 5.48 -18.42 12.54
C GLY A 22 6.65 -18.49 11.56
N ALA A 23 7.36 -19.62 11.53
CA ALA A 23 8.46 -19.83 10.59
C ALA A 23 7.98 -19.84 9.12
N ARG A 24 6.82 -20.46 8.84
CA ARG A 24 6.22 -20.48 7.51
C ARG A 24 5.72 -19.08 7.07
N ALA A 25 5.09 -18.34 7.98
CA ALA A 25 4.66 -16.97 7.72
C ALA A 25 5.84 -16.07 7.40
N TYR A 26 6.91 -16.17 8.17
CA TYR A 26 8.15 -15.43 7.96
C TYR A 26 8.83 -15.78 6.62
N ALA A 27 8.84 -17.05 6.23
CA ALA A 27 9.41 -17.47 4.97
C ALA A 27 8.63 -16.93 3.74
N LYS A 28 7.30 -16.68 3.91
CA LYS A 28 6.46 -16.11 2.84
C LYS A 28 6.59 -14.60 2.72
N ALA A 29 6.72 -13.91 3.83
CA ALA A 29 6.78 -12.45 3.88
C ALA A 29 7.76 -12.03 5.00
N PRO A 30 9.06 -11.92 4.71
CA PRO A 30 10.00 -11.39 5.67
C PRO A 30 9.65 -9.92 5.97
N PRO A 31 9.90 -9.45 7.22
CA PRO A 31 9.59 -8.08 7.58
C PRO A 31 10.34 -7.08 6.70
N ILE A 32 9.68 -5.99 6.35
CA ILE A 32 10.19 -4.94 5.46
C ILE A 32 11.57 -4.43 5.92
N THR A 33 11.80 -4.37 7.23
CA THR A 33 13.08 -3.96 7.82
C THR A 33 14.24 -4.88 7.45
N GLU A 34 14.00 -6.18 7.33
CA GLU A 34 15.03 -7.15 6.94
C GLU A 34 15.30 -7.11 5.44
N VAL A 35 14.25 -6.92 4.64
CA VAL A 35 14.38 -6.71 3.18
C VAL A 35 15.17 -5.43 2.88
N ALA A 36 14.86 -4.34 3.59
CA ALA A 36 15.56 -3.07 3.45
C ALA A 36 17.03 -3.18 3.91
N ALA A 37 17.30 -3.88 5.02
CA ALA A 37 18.67 -4.09 5.51
C ALA A 37 19.50 -4.89 4.50
N GLN A 38 18.95 -5.93 3.89
CA GLN A 38 19.62 -6.72 2.87
C GLN A 38 19.87 -5.95 1.57
N ALA A 39 18.97 -5.00 1.23
CA ALA A 39 19.14 -4.13 0.07
C ALA A 39 20.28 -3.09 0.28
N LEU A 40 20.49 -2.66 1.53
CA LEU A 40 21.55 -1.70 1.90
C LEU A 40 22.91 -2.37 2.11
N ASP A 41 22.92 -3.61 2.59
CA ASP A 41 24.13 -4.39 2.86
C ASP A 41 23.94 -5.82 2.35
N PRO A 42 24.51 -6.17 1.17
CA PRO A 42 24.39 -7.50 0.57
C PRO A 42 24.93 -8.64 1.45
N ASP A 43 25.89 -8.34 2.34
CA ASP A 43 26.50 -9.31 3.25
C ASP A 43 25.72 -9.44 4.57
N TRP A 44 24.67 -8.64 4.76
CA TRP A 44 23.85 -8.68 5.96
C TRP A 44 23.13 -10.02 6.10
N GLN A 45 23.26 -10.64 7.26
CA GLN A 45 22.57 -11.88 7.61
C GLN A 45 21.59 -11.64 8.73
N PRO A 46 20.35 -12.18 8.61
CA PRO A 46 19.37 -12.04 9.67
C PRO A 46 19.86 -12.69 10.95
N PRO A 47 19.62 -12.09 12.13
CA PRO A 47 20.03 -12.64 13.40
C PRO A 47 19.44 -14.04 13.61
N LYS A 48 20.26 -14.99 14.05
CA LYS A 48 19.80 -16.36 14.34
C LYS A 48 18.67 -16.34 15.36
N ARG A 49 17.45 -16.58 14.93
CA ARG A 49 16.28 -16.62 15.81
C ARG A 49 16.39 -17.81 16.77
N ARG A 50 16.43 -17.51 18.06
CA ARG A 50 16.40 -18.52 19.12
C ARG A 50 14.95 -18.90 19.39
N TRP A 51 14.48 -19.98 18.79
CA TRP A 51 13.09 -20.47 18.96
C TRP A 51 12.85 -21.14 20.32
N LEU A 52 13.91 -21.64 20.97
CA LEU A 52 13.82 -22.32 22.27
C LEU A 52 13.08 -21.51 23.35
N PRO A 53 13.42 -20.25 23.65
CA PRO A 53 12.70 -19.50 24.67
C PRO A 53 11.23 -19.27 24.28
N LEU A 54 10.93 -19.13 23.03
CA LEU A 54 9.57 -18.93 22.53
C LEU A 54 8.71 -20.19 22.73
N ILE A 55 9.28 -21.37 22.49
CA ILE A 55 8.63 -22.67 22.74
C ILE A 55 8.37 -22.87 24.25
N LEU A 56 9.32 -22.52 25.10
CA LEU A 56 9.16 -22.65 26.55
C LEU A 56 8.08 -21.71 27.09
N VAL A 57 8.08 -20.45 26.67
CA VAL A 57 7.06 -19.49 27.11
C VAL A 57 5.67 -19.90 26.59
N SER A 58 5.56 -20.31 25.32
CA SER A 58 4.27 -20.73 24.75
C SER A 58 3.76 -22.03 25.41
N SER A 59 4.64 -22.96 25.86
CA SER A 59 4.20 -24.13 26.58
C SER A 59 3.67 -23.83 27.98
N LEU A 60 4.02 -22.70 28.57
CA LEU A 60 3.49 -22.27 29.86
C LEU A 60 2.13 -21.59 29.76
N ILE A 61 1.95 -20.75 28.71
CA ILE A 61 0.76 -19.91 28.54
C ILE A 61 -0.19 -20.41 27.43
N TRP A 62 -0.01 -21.66 26.96
CA TRP A 62 -0.79 -22.22 25.85
C TRP A 62 -2.32 -22.12 26.00
N PRO A 63 -2.94 -22.22 27.21
CA PRO A 63 -4.38 -22.03 27.31
C PRO A 63 -4.81 -20.63 26.92
N LEU A 64 -4.01 -19.62 27.30
CA LEU A 64 -4.23 -18.23 26.93
C LEU A 64 -4.05 -18.03 25.40
N LEU A 65 -3.06 -18.69 24.80
CA LEU A 65 -2.84 -18.64 23.35
C LEU A 65 -3.98 -19.25 22.54
N LEU A 66 -4.69 -20.25 23.08
CA LEU A 66 -5.90 -20.79 22.44
C LEU A 66 -7.13 -19.89 22.60
N LEU A 67 -7.14 -19.03 23.61
CA LEU A 67 -8.20 -18.03 23.80
C LEU A 67 -7.99 -16.80 22.91
N LEU A 68 -6.77 -16.51 22.48
CA LEU A 68 -6.47 -15.38 21.60
C LEU A 68 -7.35 -15.34 20.33
N PRO A 69 -7.52 -16.44 19.57
CA PRO A 69 -8.41 -16.45 18.41
C PRO A 69 -9.91 -16.27 18.74
N LEU A 70 -10.30 -16.55 20.00
CA LEU A 70 -11.67 -16.32 20.48
C LEU A 70 -11.86 -14.87 20.96
N LEU A 71 -10.76 -14.22 21.37
CA LEU A 71 -10.70 -12.80 21.71
C LEU A 71 -10.42 -11.93 20.48
N ASP A 72 -9.75 -12.47 19.49
CA ASP A 72 -9.79 -11.93 18.14
C ASP A 72 -11.24 -12.09 17.65
N ARG A 73 -12.09 -11.14 18.05
CA ARG A 73 -13.21 -10.81 17.21
C ARG A 73 -12.61 -10.73 15.81
N PRO A 74 -13.19 -11.38 14.78
CA PRO A 74 -12.74 -11.10 13.42
C PRO A 74 -12.68 -9.58 13.38
N PHE A 75 -11.46 -9.02 13.33
CA PHE A 75 -11.28 -7.65 12.92
C PHE A 75 -12.12 -7.64 11.68
N GLU A 76 -13.31 -7.04 11.75
CA GLU A 76 -14.17 -6.87 10.58
C GLU A 76 -13.18 -6.36 9.57
N ALA A 77 -12.87 -7.19 8.57
CA ALA A 77 -11.86 -6.88 7.58
C ALA A 77 -12.27 -5.51 7.13
N ASP A 78 -11.49 -4.49 7.57
CA ASP A 78 -11.84 -3.08 7.38
C ASP A 78 -12.47 -3.01 6.01
N ASP A 79 -13.68 -2.51 5.92
CA ASP A 79 -14.39 -2.36 4.64
C ASP A 79 -13.34 -1.97 3.62
N PRO A 80 -13.15 -2.73 2.54
CA PRO A 80 -12.02 -2.54 1.66
C PRO A 80 -11.91 -1.06 1.38
N ILE A 81 -10.76 -0.44 1.74
CA ILE A 81 -10.55 1.01 1.59
C ILE A 81 -11.11 1.36 0.22
N PRO A 82 -12.13 2.23 0.14
CA PRO A 82 -12.80 2.49 -1.12
C PRO A 82 -11.74 2.92 -2.14
N GLU A 83 -11.65 2.19 -3.23
CA GLU A 83 -10.72 2.53 -4.29
C GLU A 83 -11.11 3.89 -4.87
N PHE A 84 -10.16 4.81 -4.93
CA PHE A 84 -10.43 6.12 -5.48
C PHE A 84 -10.82 6.01 -6.96
N ALA A 85 -11.96 6.54 -7.31
CA ALA A 85 -12.42 6.66 -8.69
C ALA A 85 -12.84 8.10 -8.97
N VAL A 86 -12.49 8.60 -10.15
CA VAL A 86 -12.93 9.92 -10.59
C VAL A 86 -14.40 9.84 -10.98
N THR A 87 -15.23 10.67 -10.34
CA THR A 87 -16.67 10.81 -10.65
C THR A 87 -16.93 12.07 -11.48
N LYS A 88 -18.11 12.18 -12.08
CA LYS A 88 -18.47 13.35 -12.90
C LYS A 88 -18.45 14.66 -12.11
N ASP A 89 -18.71 14.60 -10.81
CA ASP A 89 -18.76 15.78 -9.94
C ASP A 89 -17.38 16.42 -9.72
N TYR A 90 -16.30 15.64 -9.95
CA TYR A 90 -14.92 16.12 -9.80
C TYR A 90 -14.35 16.70 -11.09
N LEU A 91 -15.08 16.58 -12.21
CA LEU A 91 -14.60 17.04 -13.51
C LEU A 91 -14.62 18.56 -13.61
N LEU A 92 -13.52 19.09 -14.09
CA LEU A 92 -13.34 20.51 -14.36
C LEU A 92 -13.36 20.76 -15.88
N GLU A 93 -12.39 21.48 -16.39
CA GLU A 93 -12.32 21.89 -17.78
C GLU A 93 -11.90 20.74 -18.73
N LEU A 94 -12.38 20.83 -19.97
CA LEU A 94 -11.95 19.98 -21.06
C LEU A 94 -10.65 20.53 -21.64
N LEU A 95 -9.66 19.68 -21.85
CA LEU A 95 -8.34 20.06 -22.35
C LEU A 95 -7.86 19.08 -23.40
N THR A 96 -7.12 19.56 -24.35
CA THR A 96 -6.35 18.74 -25.28
C THR A 96 -5.03 18.32 -24.65
N VAL A 97 -4.44 17.22 -25.13
CA VAL A 97 -3.10 16.76 -24.67
C VAL A 97 -2.07 17.89 -24.79
N ALA A 98 -2.08 18.64 -25.89
CA ALA A 98 -1.15 19.74 -26.08
C ALA A 98 -1.32 20.88 -25.06
N GLU A 99 -2.56 21.19 -24.67
CA GLU A 99 -2.83 22.18 -23.62
C GLU A 99 -2.40 21.71 -22.25
N ILE A 100 -2.61 20.42 -21.94
CA ILE A 100 -2.13 19.80 -20.71
C ILE A 100 -0.61 19.87 -20.64
N GLU A 101 0.08 19.41 -21.68
CA GLU A 101 1.55 19.41 -21.75
C GLU A 101 2.15 20.82 -21.70
N ALA A 102 1.47 21.81 -22.30
CA ALA A 102 1.90 23.20 -22.21
C ALA A 102 1.73 23.77 -20.78
N ARG A 103 0.63 23.40 -20.09
CA ARG A 103 0.34 23.84 -18.71
C ARG A 103 1.31 23.23 -17.70
N GLU A 104 1.61 21.95 -17.84
CA GLU A 104 2.44 21.18 -16.91
C GLU A 104 3.92 21.18 -17.27
N ARG A 105 4.33 22.07 -18.17
CA ARG A 105 5.73 22.20 -18.53
C ARG A 105 6.55 22.76 -17.38
N VAL A 106 7.56 21.98 -16.96
CA VAL A 106 8.49 22.37 -15.90
C VAL A 106 9.65 23.14 -16.54
N PHE A 107 9.78 24.40 -16.18
CA PHE A 107 10.88 25.25 -16.64
C PHE A 107 11.99 25.30 -15.58
N ASP A 108 13.19 24.86 -15.96
CA ASP A 108 14.39 25.00 -15.12
C ASP A 108 15.22 26.22 -15.60
N PRO A 109 15.29 27.30 -14.81
CA PRO A 109 16.07 28.49 -15.18
C PRO A 109 17.57 28.24 -15.30
N LEU A 110 18.09 27.14 -14.72
CA LEU A 110 19.49 26.75 -14.78
C LEU A 110 19.81 25.82 -15.96
N GLY A 111 18.79 25.32 -16.66
CA GLY A 111 18.93 24.44 -17.81
C GLY A 111 19.58 23.08 -17.48
N THR A 112 19.54 22.66 -16.23
CA THR A 112 20.12 21.39 -15.76
C THR A 112 19.18 20.21 -15.97
N VAL A 113 17.87 20.47 -16.09
CA VAL A 113 16.83 19.46 -16.33
C VAL A 113 16.18 19.72 -17.69
N PRO A 114 15.86 18.68 -18.48
CA PRO A 114 15.13 18.84 -19.73
C PRO A 114 13.78 19.54 -19.51
N ASP A 115 13.43 20.47 -20.41
CA ASP A 115 12.14 21.17 -20.43
C ASP A 115 11.05 20.22 -20.93
N LEU A 116 10.55 19.37 -20.03
CA LEU A 116 9.56 18.34 -20.32
C LEU A 116 8.24 18.59 -19.55
N PRO A 117 7.09 18.25 -20.17
CA PRO A 117 5.82 18.21 -19.46
C PRO A 117 5.92 17.30 -18.23
N PHE A 118 5.35 17.72 -17.11
CA PHE A 118 5.35 16.98 -15.84
C PHE A 118 6.74 16.69 -15.23
N GLY A 119 7.84 17.17 -15.81
CA GLY A 119 9.19 16.96 -15.32
C GLY A 119 9.51 15.49 -15.10
N HIS A 120 9.74 15.07 -13.84
CA HIS A 120 10.07 13.69 -13.48
C HIS A 120 8.92 12.69 -13.69
N LEU A 121 7.68 13.14 -13.83
CA LEU A 121 6.53 12.29 -14.13
C LEU A 121 6.28 12.13 -15.65
N ASN A 122 7.11 12.71 -16.51
CA ASN A 122 6.91 12.68 -17.95
C ASN A 122 6.80 11.24 -18.50
N THR A 123 7.66 10.33 -18.07
CA THR A 123 7.60 8.92 -18.52
C THR A 123 6.26 8.30 -18.17
N ALA A 124 5.78 8.50 -16.92
CA ALA A 124 4.49 7.97 -16.48
C ALA A 124 3.31 8.62 -17.25
N TRP A 125 3.42 9.88 -17.62
CA TRP A 125 2.46 10.56 -18.48
C TRP A 125 2.39 9.93 -19.87
N GLN A 126 3.54 9.68 -20.50
CA GLN A 126 3.59 9.01 -21.81
C GLN A 126 3.02 7.60 -21.76
N ASP A 127 3.35 6.82 -20.70
CA ASP A 127 2.80 5.49 -20.48
C ASP A 127 1.28 5.53 -20.28
N PHE A 128 0.77 6.55 -19.60
CA PHE A 128 -0.67 6.78 -19.44
C PHE A 128 -1.34 7.05 -20.79
N LEU A 129 -0.78 7.94 -21.62
CA LEU A 129 -1.33 8.26 -22.95
C LEU A 129 -1.38 7.02 -23.87
N VAL A 130 -0.36 6.16 -23.81
CA VAL A 130 -0.34 4.89 -24.58
C VAL A 130 -1.46 3.93 -24.16
N GLN A 131 -1.90 4.02 -22.91
CA GLN A 131 -2.97 3.16 -22.40
C GLN A 131 -4.37 3.72 -22.63
N CYS A 132 -4.50 5.01 -22.98
CA CYS A 132 -5.77 5.67 -23.29
C CYS A 132 -6.31 5.25 -24.66
N GLU A 133 -7.61 5.38 -24.85
CA GLU A 133 -8.23 5.13 -26.15
C GLU A 133 -7.81 6.18 -27.18
N GLU A 134 -7.63 5.76 -28.44
CA GLU A 134 -7.28 6.68 -29.53
C GLU A 134 -8.42 7.69 -29.75
N GLY A 135 -8.09 8.97 -29.63
CA GLY A 135 -9.09 10.05 -29.75
C GLY A 135 -9.89 10.33 -28.48
N ALA A 136 -9.46 9.82 -27.32
CA ALA A 136 -10.08 10.13 -26.03
C ALA A 136 -10.03 11.65 -25.74
N GLU A 137 -11.09 12.15 -25.13
CA GLU A 137 -11.12 13.50 -24.57
C GLU A 137 -10.52 13.48 -23.16
N PHE A 138 -9.81 14.54 -22.79
CA PHE A 138 -9.24 14.67 -21.46
C PHE A 138 -9.89 15.79 -20.68
N ARG A 139 -10.13 15.55 -19.39
CA ARG A 139 -10.57 16.58 -18.45
C ARG A 139 -9.67 16.64 -17.24
N GLN A 140 -9.47 17.85 -16.76
CA GLN A 140 -8.90 18.04 -15.44
C GLN A 140 -9.92 17.60 -14.38
N PHE A 141 -9.45 16.99 -13.29
CA PHE A 141 -10.27 16.70 -12.13
C PHE A 141 -9.63 17.20 -10.84
N ALA A 142 -10.46 17.50 -9.85
CA ALA A 142 -10.04 17.83 -8.52
C ALA A 142 -11.06 17.27 -7.53
N ALA A 143 -10.58 16.47 -6.58
CA ALA A 143 -11.41 15.78 -5.61
C ALA A 143 -10.82 15.92 -4.20
N ASP A 144 -11.68 16.17 -3.23
CA ASP A 144 -11.38 15.97 -1.83
C ASP A 144 -11.91 14.59 -1.46
N TRP A 145 -10.99 13.64 -1.24
CA TRP A 145 -11.31 12.26 -1.00
C TRP A 145 -10.98 11.86 0.44
N ASP A 146 -11.95 11.18 1.06
CA ASP A 146 -11.78 10.63 2.39
C ASP A 146 -11.52 9.13 2.29
N SER A 147 -10.33 8.70 2.71
CA SER A 147 -9.94 7.29 2.76
C SER A 147 -10.44 6.56 4.01
N GLY A 148 -11.10 7.29 4.93
CA GLY A 148 -11.41 6.79 6.28
C GLY A 148 -10.25 6.94 7.27
N TRP A 149 -9.01 7.15 6.78
CA TRP A 149 -7.81 7.38 7.59
C TRP A 149 -7.31 8.82 7.51
N CYS A 150 -7.46 9.45 6.35
CA CYS A 150 -7.09 10.84 6.12
C CYS A 150 -7.91 11.41 4.96
N ARG A 151 -8.13 12.73 5.01
CA ARG A 151 -8.67 13.48 3.88
C ARG A 151 -7.54 13.94 2.98
N GLU A 152 -7.69 13.71 1.68
CA GLU A 152 -6.68 14.01 0.67
C GLU A 152 -7.28 14.85 -0.45
N ARG A 153 -6.54 15.88 -0.86
CA ARG A 153 -6.79 16.58 -2.11
C ARG A 153 -6.08 15.85 -3.23
N ARG A 154 -6.84 15.37 -4.20
CA ARG A 154 -6.34 14.67 -5.38
C ARG A 154 -6.69 15.45 -6.64
N GLU A 155 -5.69 15.74 -7.45
CA GLU A 155 -5.86 16.48 -8.70
C GLU A 155 -5.09 15.79 -9.82
N GLY A 156 -5.55 15.99 -11.06
CA GLY A 156 -4.90 15.40 -12.23
C GLY A 156 -5.78 15.47 -13.47
N TYR A 157 -5.55 14.52 -14.35
CA TYR A 157 -6.22 14.44 -15.64
C TYR A 157 -6.87 13.07 -15.81
N VAL A 158 -8.04 13.04 -16.39
CA VAL A 158 -8.83 11.82 -16.61
C VAL A 158 -9.27 11.75 -18.07
N GLU A 159 -9.15 10.56 -18.65
CA GLU A 159 -9.71 10.29 -19.96
C GLU A 159 -11.23 10.16 -19.86
N ILE A 160 -11.94 10.68 -20.83
CA ILE A 160 -13.40 10.54 -20.96
C ILE A 160 -13.69 9.59 -22.12
N VAL A 161 -14.26 8.43 -21.78
CA VAL A 161 -14.67 7.41 -22.72
C VAL A 161 -16.18 7.34 -22.73
N GLN A 162 -16.82 7.56 -23.86
CA GLN A 162 -18.27 7.55 -24.01
C GLN A 162 -19.02 8.43 -22.98
N GLY A 163 -18.41 9.58 -22.61
CA GLY A 163 -18.98 10.52 -21.64
C GLY A 163 -18.90 10.07 -20.16
N GLN A 164 -18.09 9.06 -19.88
CA GLN A 164 -17.79 8.57 -18.53
C GLN A 164 -16.30 8.74 -18.23
N PRO A 165 -15.94 9.10 -16.98
CA PRO A 165 -14.55 9.06 -16.54
C PRO A 165 -13.98 7.64 -16.63
N GLY A 166 -12.83 7.53 -17.28
CA GLY A 166 -12.07 6.28 -17.43
C GLY A 166 -10.81 6.28 -16.55
N ARG A 167 -9.68 6.01 -17.18
CA ARG A 167 -8.36 6.05 -16.53
C ARG A 167 -7.98 7.47 -16.16
N PHE A 168 -7.25 7.62 -15.09
CA PHE A 168 -6.79 8.94 -14.65
C PHE A 168 -5.28 8.95 -14.35
N PHE A 169 -4.69 10.12 -14.53
CA PHE A 169 -3.32 10.43 -14.20
C PHE A 169 -3.31 11.46 -13.06
N MET A 170 -2.79 11.08 -11.90
CA MET A 170 -2.78 11.92 -10.72
C MET A 170 -1.48 12.74 -10.67
N THR A 171 -1.61 14.05 -10.55
CA THR A 171 -0.47 14.97 -10.45
C THR A 171 -0.25 15.48 -9.04
N VAL A 172 -1.32 15.59 -8.25
CA VAL A 172 -1.28 16.07 -6.86
C VAL A 172 -2.01 15.08 -5.97
N CYS A 173 -1.34 14.70 -4.87
CA CYS A 173 -1.93 14.01 -3.75
C CYS A 173 -1.42 14.70 -2.47
N LYS A 174 -2.30 15.43 -1.79
CA LYS A 174 -1.94 16.21 -0.61
C LYS A 174 -2.90 15.97 0.52
N THR A 175 -2.39 15.54 1.68
CA THR A 175 -3.21 15.41 2.89
C THR A 175 -3.73 16.76 3.34
N LEU A 176 -5.01 16.84 3.61
CA LEU A 176 -5.67 18.02 4.15
C LEU A 176 -5.57 18.00 5.68
N PRO A 177 -5.40 19.17 6.33
CA PRO A 177 -5.46 19.25 7.79
C PRO A 177 -6.84 18.84 8.30
N GLU A 178 -6.88 18.17 9.44
CA GLU A 178 -8.13 17.95 10.17
C GLU A 178 -8.64 19.31 10.67
N GLU A 179 -9.93 19.60 10.43
CA GLU A 179 -10.62 20.79 10.95
C GLU A 179 -11.08 20.58 12.38
#